data_f34622474b89fbbbfe57e679679575bc
#
_entry.id   f34622474b89fbbbfe57e679679575bc
#
_cell.length_a   1.000
_cell.length_b   1.000
_cell.length_c   1.000
_cell.angle_alpha   90.00
_cell.angle_beta   90.00
_cell.angle_gamma   90.00
#
_symmetry.space_group_name_H-M   'P 1'
#
loop_
_entity.id
_entity.type
_entity.pdbx_description
1 polymer ?
#
loop_
_entity_poly.entity_id
_entity_poly.type
_entity_poly.pdbx_seq_one_letter_code
_entity_poly.pdbx_strand_id
1 'polypeptide(L)'
;MKTELKMIDVSAKQKTARTATAEGFIEMSAKTLKAIKDNKTPKGDVFTTSKIAAIMAAKATPNTFPMCHPINITHCDIKFNVKKKGIRIESFIKTFDRTGAEMEALSAVNAGLLNIYDMLKAIDKEMNITNMRLLKKSGGKSGNYERKN
;
A
#
# COMPACT_ATOMS: atom_id res chain seq x y z
N MET A 1 33.41 -6.68 -0.76
CA MET A 1 33.07 -6.61 -2.20
C MET A 1 32.10 -5.45 -2.38
N LYS A 2 32.45 -4.42 -3.18
CA LYS A 2 31.53 -3.33 -3.49
C LYS A 2 30.56 -3.83 -4.57
N THR A 3 29.29 -3.94 -4.24
CA THR A 3 28.24 -4.24 -5.23
C THR A 3 27.89 -2.95 -5.98
N GLU A 4 27.98 -2.96 -7.28
CA GLU A 4 27.62 -1.80 -8.10
C GLU A 4 26.10 -1.56 -8.03
N LEU A 5 25.71 -0.32 -7.73
CA LEU A 5 24.32 0.09 -7.70
C LEU A 5 23.83 0.31 -9.13
N LYS A 6 22.82 -0.46 -9.56
CA LYS A 6 22.22 -0.28 -10.89
C LYS A 6 20.73 -0.66 -10.90
N MET A 7 19.98 0.05 -11.72
CA MET A 7 18.61 -0.34 -12.05
C MET A 7 18.63 -1.49 -13.05
N ILE A 8 17.77 -2.51 -12.85
CA ILE A 8 17.71 -3.68 -13.74
C ILE A 8 17.19 -3.26 -15.12
N ASP A 9 17.90 -3.66 -16.18
CA ASP A 9 17.41 -3.45 -17.55
C ASP A 9 16.23 -4.37 -17.86
N VAL A 10 15.11 -3.75 -18.27
CA VAL A 10 13.87 -4.45 -18.63
C VAL A 10 13.51 -4.29 -20.11
N SER A 11 14.41 -3.71 -20.92
CA SER A 11 14.16 -3.42 -22.34
C SER A 11 13.74 -4.63 -23.14
N ALA A 12 14.39 -5.78 -22.89
CA ALA A 12 14.11 -7.06 -23.57
C ALA A 12 12.86 -7.79 -23.06
N LYS A 13 12.25 -7.32 -21.96
CA LYS A 13 11.05 -7.96 -21.41
C LYS A 13 9.80 -7.51 -22.15
N GLN A 14 8.92 -8.45 -22.46
CA GLN A 14 7.60 -8.11 -23.00
C GLN A 14 6.68 -7.57 -21.90
N LYS A 15 5.78 -6.67 -22.29
CA LYS A 15 4.68 -6.23 -21.44
C LYS A 15 3.70 -7.37 -21.22
N THR A 16 3.30 -7.61 -19.99
CA THR A 16 2.31 -8.61 -19.61
C THR A 16 1.37 -8.06 -18.55
N ALA A 17 0.17 -8.63 -18.46
CA ALA A 17 -0.75 -8.30 -17.37
C ALA A 17 -0.19 -8.82 -16.05
N ARG A 18 -0.16 -7.95 -15.04
CA ARG A 18 0.36 -8.25 -13.71
C ARG A 18 -0.54 -7.69 -12.63
N THR A 19 -0.61 -8.37 -11.51
CA THR A 19 -1.33 -7.91 -10.33
C THR A 19 -0.46 -8.02 -9.09
N ALA A 20 -0.73 -7.19 -8.10
CA ALA A 20 -0.16 -7.32 -6.77
C ALA A 20 -1.20 -6.91 -5.72
N THR A 21 -1.23 -7.64 -4.62
CA THR A 21 -2.05 -7.35 -3.43
C THR A 21 -1.14 -7.26 -2.22
N ALA A 22 -1.26 -6.17 -1.48
CA ALA A 22 -0.55 -5.98 -0.21
C ALA A 22 -1.54 -5.62 0.90
N GLU A 23 -1.12 -5.82 2.14
CA GLU A 23 -1.88 -5.43 3.31
C GLU A 23 -1.01 -4.78 4.36
N GLY A 24 -1.66 -4.15 5.33
CA GLY A 24 -1.06 -3.70 6.56
C GLY A 24 -2.12 -3.41 7.59
N PHE A 25 -1.71 -3.18 8.82
CA PHE A 25 -2.59 -2.96 9.94
C PHE A 25 -2.11 -1.79 10.78
N ILE A 26 -3.05 -0.99 11.28
CA ILE A 26 -2.76 0.02 12.29
C ILE A 26 -3.59 -0.28 13.54
N GLU A 27 -2.88 -0.58 14.63
CA GLU A 27 -3.49 -0.76 15.95
C GLU A 27 -3.84 0.58 16.56
N MET A 28 -4.98 0.64 17.25
CA MET A 28 -5.43 1.86 17.91
C MET A 28 -6.36 1.54 19.08
N SER A 29 -6.55 2.52 19.95
CA SER A 29 -7.44 2.40 21.11
C SER A 29 -8.91 2.28 20.70
N ALA A 30 -9.72 1.68 21.58
CA ALA A 30 -11.17 1.61 21.38
C ALA A 30 -11.81 2.99 21.30
N LYS A 31 -11.26 4.00 22.02
CA LYS A 31 -11.67 5.40 21.95
C LYS A 31 -11.48 5.97 20.54
N THR A 32 -10.35 5.68 19.91
CA THR A 32 -10.02 6.13 18.56
C THR A 32 -10.94 5.48 17.51
N LEU A 33 -11.17 4.17 17.62
CA LEU A 33 -12.12 3.46 16.76
C LEU A 33 -13.54 4.02 16.90
N LYS A 34 -13.95 4.34 18.13
CA LYS A 34 -15.24 4.99 18.37
C LYS A 34 -15.34 6.36 17.73
N ALA A 35 -14.30 7.18 17.81
CA ALA A 35 -14.27 8.50 17.18
C ALA A 35 -14.44 8.42 15.65
N ILE A 36 -13.82 7.44 15.00
CA ILE A 36 -13.99 7.18 13.56
C ILE A 36 -15.46 6.80 13.27
N LYS A 37 -16.01 5.84 14.02
CA LYS A 37 -17.39 5.35 13.85
C LYS A 37 -18.42 6.47 14.02
N ASP A 38 -18.19 7.36 14.96
CA ASP A 38 -19.10 8.47 15.30
C ASP A 38 -18.87 9.72 14.41
N ASN A 39 -17.98 9.65 13.41
CA ASN A 39 -17.55 10.78 12.57
C ASN A 39 -17.05 12.00 13.39
N LYS A 40 -16.37 11.73 14.51
CA LYS A 40 -15.82 12.75 15.43
C LYS A 40 -14.30 12.81 15.38
N THR A 41 -13.74 12.70 14.19
CA THR A 41 -12.29 12.76 13.97
C THR A 41 -11.84 14.21 13.75
N PRO A 42 -10.66 14.63 14.30
CA PRO A 42 -10.23 16.03 14.27
C PRO A 42 -10.05 16.63 12.88
N LYS A 43 -9.68 15.80 11.88
CA LYS A 43 -9.35 16.23 10.52
C LYS A 43 -10.39 15.80 9.46
N GLY A 44 -11.53 15.25 9.87
CA GLY A 44 -12.59 14.82 8.95
C GLY A 44 -12.51 13.36 8.53
N ASP A 45 -12.92 13.03 7.30
CA ASP A 45 -13.05 11.66 6.81
C ASP A 45 -11.70 10.95 6.63
N VAL A 46 -11.41 10.05 7.56
CA VAL A 46 -10.17 9.28 7.61
C VAL A 46 -10.04 8.33 6.42
N PHE A 47 -11.12 7.64 6.03
CA PHE A 47 -11.05 6.62 4.99
C PHE A 47 -10.90 7.23 3.60
N THR A 48 -11.67 8.26 3.28
CA THR A 48 -11.56 8.94 1.99
C THR A 48 -10.17 9.56 1.81
N THR A 49 -9.68 10.27 2.82
CA THR A 49 -8.35 10.90 2.74
C THR A 49 -7.24 9.86 2.62
N SER A 50 -7.32 8.76 3.38
CA SER A 50 -6.32 7.69 3.32
C SER A 50 -6.38 6.90 2.00
N LYS A 51 -7.55 6.74 1.40
CA LYS A 51 -7.69 6.14 0.08
C LYS A 51 -7.01 6.99 -1.00
N ILE A 52 -7.21 8.30 -0.95
CA ILE A 52 -6.56 9.24 -1.89
C ILE A 52 -5.03 9.17 -1.72
N ALA A 53 -4.52 9.25 -0.47
CA ALA A 53 -3.10 9.16 -0.18
C ALA A 53 -2.48 7.84 -0.70
N ALA A 54 -3.16 6.72 -0.48
CA ALA A 54 -2.73 5.41 -0.97
C ALA A 54 -2.63 5.36 -2.51
N ILE A 55 -3.65 5.85 -3.21
CA ILE A 55 -3.67 5.89 -4.69
C ILE A 55 -2.56 6.80 -5.23
N MET A 56 -2.36 7.97 -4.62
CA MET A 56 -1.29 8.89 -5.02
C MET A 56 0.09 8.27 -4.81
N ALA A 57 0.33 7.58 -3.69
CA ALA A 57 1.59 6.92 -3.41
C ALA A 57 1.88 5.78 -4.40
N ALA A 58 0.88 4.97 -4.75
CA ALA A 58 1.03 3.96 -5.79
C ALA A 58 1.53 4.57 -7.10
N LYS A 59 0.93 5.68 -7.54
CA LYS A 59 1.31 6.38 -8.77
C LYS A 59 2.69 7.04 -8.71
N ALA A 60 3.13 7.41 -7.51
CA ALA A 60 4.41 8.10 -7.27
C ALA A 60 5.54 7.16 -6.80
N THR A 61 5.35 5.85 -6.82
CA THR A 61 6.31 4.85 -6.32
C THR A 61 7.73 5.05 -6.87
N PRO A 62 7.98 5.25 -8.17
CA PRO A 62 9.33 5.45 -8.68
C PRO A 62 10.00 6.75 -8.22
N ASN A 63 9.22 7.74 -7.79
CA ASN A 63 9.77 8.99 -7.24
C ASN A 63 10.33 8.79 -5.81
N THR A 64 9.86 7.76 -5.11
CA THR A 64 10.29 7.45 -3.74
C THR A 64 11.36 6.35 -3.73
N PHE A 65 11.26 5.36 -4.62
CA PHE A 65 12.15 4.20 -4.68
C PHE A 65 12.98 4.24 -5.97
N PRO A 66 14.25 4.69 -5.90
CA PRO A 66 15.03 5.07 -7.08
C PRO A 66 15.34 3.93 -8.05
N MET A 67 15.30 2.66 -7.60
CA MET A 67 15.52 1.49 -8.45
C MET A 67 14.23 0.91 -9.05
N CYS A 68 13.07 1.48 -8.75
CA CYS A 68 11.81 1.08 -9.34
C CYS A 68 11.61 1.74 -10.70
N HIS A 69 11.22 0.93 -11.69
CA HIS A 69 10.78 1.46 -12.98
C HIS A 69 9.39 2.09 -12.84
N PRO A 70 9.11 3.19 -13.55
CA PRO A 70 7.73 3.67 -13.67
C PRO A 70 6.90 2.63 -14.45
N ILE A 71 5.72 2.31 -13.93
CA ILE A 71 4.78 1.40 -14.57
C ILE A 71 3.45 2.07 -14.85
N ASN A 72 2.76 1.59 -15.86
CA ASN A 72 1.41 2.06 -16.19
C ASN A 72 0.38 1.31 -15.34
N ILE A 73 -0.08 1.92 -14.25
CA ILE A 73 -1.15 1.38 -13.41
C ILE A 73 -2.47 1.48 -14.17
N THR A 74 -3.12 0.34 -14.41
CA THR A 74 -4.41 0.27 -15.09
C THR A 74 -5.59 0.18 -14.14
N HIS A 75 -5.34 -0.25 -12.88
CA HIS A 75 -6.34 -0.29 -11.82
C HIS A 75 -5.68 -0.23 -10.44
N CYS A 76 -6.31 0.50 -9.53
CA CYS A 76 -5.91 0.58 -8.14
C CYS A 76 -7.17 0.55 -7.26
N ASP A 77 -7.27 -0.44 -6.39
CA ASP A 77 -8.35 -0.52 -5.39
C ASP A 77 -7.76 -0.58 -3.99
N ILE A 78 -8.37 0.17 -3.07
CA ILE A 78 -7.97 0.26 -1.66
C ILE A 78 -9.19 -0.06 -0.80
N LYS A 79 -9.04 -1.04 0.07
CA LYS A 79 -10.09 -1.50 0.99
C LYS A 79 -9.67 -1.31 2.43
N PHE A 80 -10.60 -0.88 3.26
CA PHE A 80 -10.43 -0.76 4.70
C PHE A 80 -11.35 -1.74 5.41
N ASN A 81 -10.81 -2.43 6.41
CA ASN A 81 -11.53 -3.34 7.27
C ASN A 81 -11.32 -2.95 8.73
N VAL A 82 -12.34 -2.41 9.35
CA VAL A 82 -12.31 -2.10 10.78
C VAL A 82 -12.38 -3.40 11.57
N LYS A 83 -11.41 -3.59 12.47
CA LYS A 83 -11.28 -4.73 13.36
C LYS A 83 -11.40 -4.27 14.82
N LYS A 84 -11.50 -5.23 15.74
CA LYS A 84 -11.64 -4.94 17.18
C LYS A 84 -10.52 -4.08 17.76
N LYS A 85 -9.29 -4.17 17.21
CA LYS A 85 -8.09 -3.48 17.74
C LYS A 85 -7.48 -2.47 16.76
N GLY A 86 -8.13 -2.18 15.63
CA GLY A 86 -7.55 -1.29 14.64
C GLY A 86 -8.17 -1.41 13.26
N ILE A 87 -7.44 -0.97 12.25
CA ILE A 87 -7.87 -0.95 10.85
C ILE A 87 -6.87 -1.73 10.00
N ARG A 88 -7.37 -2.70 9.24
CA ARG A 88 -6.62 -3.35 8.16
C ARG A 88 -6.85 -2.57 6.87
N ILE A 89 -5.78 -2.27 6.17
CA ILE A 89 -5.82 -1.76 4.80
C ILE A 89 -5.34 -2.86 3.85
N GLU A 90 -5.97 -2.96 2.70
CA GLU A 90 -5.55 -3.82 1.60
C GLU A 90 -5.54 -3.02 0.31
N SER A 91 -4.46 -3.16 -0.45
CA SER A 91 -4.32 -2.60 -1.79
C SER A 91 -4.34 -3.70 -2.83
N PHE A 92 -4.97 -3.42 -3.99
CA PHE A 92 -4.91 -4.26 -5.17
C PHE A 92 -4.53 -3.40 -6.38
N ILE A 93 -3.43 -3.74 -7.04
CA ILE A 93 -2.89 -3.01 -8.19
C ILE A 93 -2.86 -3.91 -9.42
N LYS A 94 -3.32 -3.38 -10.56
CA LYS A 94 -3.15 -3.99 -11.88
C LYS A 94 -2.30 -3.10 -12.77
N THR A 95 -1.45 -3.74 -13.55
CA THR A 95 -0.64 -3.09 -14.59
C THR A 95 -0.52 -3.98 -15.80
N PHE A 96 -0.22 -3.38 -16.95
CA PHE A 96 0.22 -4.07 -18.15
C PHE A 96 1.58 -3.51 -18.53
N ASP A 97 2.64 -4.14 -17.99
CA ASP A 97 3.99 -3.61 -18.15
C ASP A 97 5.07 -4.70 -18.03
N ARG A 98 6.34 -4.28 -18.07
CA ARG A 98 7.54 -5.12 -18.04
C ARG A 98 7.96 -5.58 -16.65
N THR A 99 7.51 -4.90 -15.59
CA THR A 99 7.81 -5.24 -14.19
C THR A 99 6.54 -5.49 -13.40
N GLY A 100 6.66 -6.08 -12.20
CA GLY A 100 5.56 -6.29 -11.27
C GLY A 100 5.11 -4.99 -10.60
N ALA A 101 3.96 -5.04 -9.92
CA ALA A 101 3.36 -3.92 -9.21
C ALA A 101 3.45 -4.08 -7.68
N GLU A 102 4.40 -4.90 -7.20
CA GLU A 102 4.55 -5.19 -5.77
C GLU A 102 4.87 -3.93 -4.96
N MET A 103 5.77 -3.09 -5.49
CA MET A 103 6.17 -1.86 -4.80
C MET A 103 5.06 -0.82 -4.78
N GLU A 104 4.28 -0.72 -5.84
CA GLU A 104 3.10 0.14 -5.91
C GLU A 104 2.04 -0.29 -4.89
N ALA A 105 1.81 -1.60 -4.75
CA ALA A 105 0.88 -2.13 -3.76
C ALA A 105 1.34 -1.86 -2.33
N LEU A 106 2.62 -2.08 -2.02
CA LEU A 106 3.21 -1.79 -0.70
C LEU A 106 3.23 -0.29 -0.41
N SER A 107 3.58 0.55 -1.38
CA SER A 107 3.57 2.02 -1.23
C SER A 107 2.18 2.54 -0.92
N ALA A 108 1.15 2.01 -1.58
CA ALA A 108 -0.24 2.36 -1.31
C ALA A 108 -0.64 2.03 0.15
N VAL A 109 -0.31 0.82 0.62
CA VAL A 109 -0.56 0.40 2.00
C VAL A 109 0.15 1.31 2.99
N ASN A 110 1.45 1.56 2.76
CA ASN A 110 2.26 2.41 3.63
C ASN A 110 1.67 3.82 3.77
N ALA A 111 1.37 4.47 2.66
CA ALA A 111 0.83 5.83 2.66
C ALA A 111 -0.58 5.89 3.28
N GLY A 112 -1.42 4.89 3.02
CA GLY A 112 -2.74 4.80 3.64
C GLY A 112 -2.66 4.68 5.15
N LEU A 113 -1.77 3.84 5.68
CA LEU A 113 -1.56 3.67 7.13
C LEU A 113 -0.97 4.93 7.78
N LEU A 114 0.02 5.56 7.15
CA LEU A 114 0.59 6.82 7.63
C LEU A 114 -0.43 7.94 7.63
N ASN A 115 -1.30 8.00 6.62
CA ASN A 115 -2.37 9.00 6.59
C ASN A 115 -3.41 8.77 7.69
N ILE A 116 -3.79 7.51 7.98
CA ILE A 116 -4.64 7.18 9.13
C ILE A 116 -3.99 7.70 10.42
N TYR A 117 -2.69 7.44 10.61
CA TYR A 117 -1.94 7.94 11.76
C TYR A 117 -1.99 9.47 11.83
N ASP A 118 -1.70 10.19 10.76
CA ASP A 118 -1.73 11.65 10.72
C ASP A 118 -3.11 12.23 11.06
N MET A 119 -4.17 11.61 10.55
CA MET A 119 -5.55 12.06 10.79
C MET A 119 -5.97 11.91 12.25
N LEU A 120 -5.39 10.96 12.99
CA LEU A 120 -5.84 10.53 14.31
C LEU A 120 -4.82 10.82 15.43
N LYS A 121 -3.59 11.18 15.12
CA LYS A 121 -2.52 11.39 16.12
C LYS A 121 -2.83 12.44 17.20
N ALA A 122 -3.76 13.35 16.95
CA ALA A 122 -4.21 14.32 17.96
C ALA A 122 -4.99 13.65 19.11
N ILE A 123 -5.61 12.49 18.86
CA ILE A 123 -6.40 11.76 19.87
C ILE A 123 -5.74 10.45 20.32
N ASP A 124 -4.79 9.91 19.53
CA ASP A 124 -4.10 8.65 19.83
C ASP A 124 -2.69 8.67 19.23
N LYS A 125 -1.66 8.86 20.04
CA LYS A 125 -0.25 8.83 19.62
C LYS A 125 0.36 7.43 19.67
N GLU A 126 -0.27 6.51 20.39
CA GLU A 126 0.22 5.14 20.64
C GLU A 126 -0.15 4.16 19.52
N MET A 127 -0.77 4.66 18.44
CA MET A 127 -1.09 3.82 17.29
C MET A 127 0.17 3.17 16.73
N ASN A 128 0.07 1.86 16.41
CA ASN A 128 1.20 1.07 15.95
C ASN A 128 0.90 0.47 14.57
N ILE A 129 1.75 0.78 13.58
CA ILE A 129 1.65 0.21 12.23
C ILE A 129 2.38 -1.12 12.21
N THR A 130 1.68 -2.18 11.82
CA THR A 130 2.17 -3.56 11.81
C THR A 130 1.77 -4.30 10.54
N ASN A 131 2.35 -5.48 10.34
CA ASN A 131 1.93 -6.45 9.32
C ASN A 131 1.88 -5.90 7.89
N MET A 132 2.72 -4.90 7.56
CA MET A 132 2.84 -4.44 6.19
C MET A 132 3.57 -5.49 5.36
N ARG A 133 2.89 -6.08 4.37
CA ARG A 133 3.42 -7.21 3.60
C ARG A 133 2.70 -7.42 2.27
N LEU A 134 3.42 -8.03 1.33
CA LEU A 134 2.84 -8.56 0.10
C LEU A 134 2.04 -9.83 0.41
N LEU A 135 0.82 -9.91 -0.10
CA LEU A 135 -0.05 -11.10 0.00
C LEU A 135 0.03 -11.97 -1.24
N LYS A 136 -0.13 -11.35 -2.40
CA LYS A 136 -0.20 -12.05 -3.68
C LYS A 136 0.43 -11.22 -4.77
N LYS A 137 0.95 -11.91 -5.77
CA LYS A 137 1.26 -11.31 -7.06
C LYS A 137 1.01 -12.31 -8.18
N SER A 138 0.71 -11.82 -9.37
CA SER A 138 0.56 -12.64 -10.56
C SER A 138 1.22 -12.03 -11.78
N GLY A 139 1.56 -12.88 -12.73
CA GLY A 139 2.14 -12.51 -14.02
C GLY A 139 3.66 -12.34 -14.00
N GLY A 140 4.23 -12.23 -15.22
CA GLY A 140 5.66 -12.12 -15.45
C GLY A 140 6.43 -13.44 -15.34
N LYS A 141 7.75 -13.37 -15.58
CA LYS A 141 8.64 -14.53 -15.62
C LYS A 141 8.74 -15.29 -14.29
N SER A 142 8.63 -14.59 -13.16
CA SER A 142 8.68 -15.18 -11.81
C SER A 142 7.36 -15.85 -11.37
N GLY A 143 6.32 -15.81 -12.23
CA GLY A 143 5.04 -16.49 -11.97
C GLY A 143 4.24 -15.90 -10.81
N ASN A 144 3.40 -16.75 -10.24
CA ASN A 144 2.50 -16.38 -9.17
C ASN A 144 3.12 -16.61 -7.79
N TYR A 145 2.81 -15.71 -6.88
CA TYR A 145 3.15 -15.83 -5.47
C TYR A 145 1.89 -15.62 -4.64
N GLU A 146 1.71 -16.44 -3.64
CA GLU A 146 0.69 -16.27 -2.61
C GLU A 146 1.31 -16.57 -1.24
N ARG A 147 1.16 -15.63 -0.31
CA ARG A 147 1.67 -15.78 1.06
C ARG A 147 0.90 -16.90 1.76
N LYS A 148 1.63 -17.85 2.33
CA LYS A 148 1.09 -18.84 3.26
C LYS A 148 0.95 -18.17 4.63
N ASN A 149 -0.20 -18.36 5.28
CA ASN A 149 -0.44 -17.88 6.66
C ASN A 149 0.39 -18.65 7.66
#